data_6743e911e0cce6f283f5d3f29d7a48b1
#
_entry.id   6743e911e0cce6f283f5d3f29d7a48b1
#
_cell.length_a   1.000
_cell.length_b   1.000
_cell.length_c   1.000
_cell.angle_alpha   90.00
_cell.angle_beta   90.00
_cell.angle_gamma   90.00
#
_symmetry.space_group_name_H-M   'P 1'
#
loop_
_entity.id
_entity.type
_entity.pdbx_description
1 polymer ?
#
loop_
_entity_poly.entity_id
_entity_poly.type
_entity_poly.pdbx_seq_one_letter_code
_entity_poly.pdbx_strand_id
1 'polypeptide(L)'
;MQYRESVCWSRLSYVFSLNLFILLYNADFGFLYFQVKRCEINDHLEQSLRSHFELSVDKVGRVQDECKILRQEFEKMKVEHQGINHKVSSLEKYLCELKQKHRDMETFSPYTWKVTDFWERVRRARNGIEVRIESDVFYVGPQGYKMKLAMYPNGTKEAKNAHISLYIALMKGQYDAILPWPFHYKVTLTVIDQNPDLTQRQNFVKSFVPDPSWKSMQRPASAENERRGFGRFFSHEKLIAGSYVIDETLFIKFEVSPSDKRA
;
A
#
# COMPACT_ATOMS: atom_id res chain seq x y z
N MET A 1 -21.48 39.43 14.34
CA MET A 1 -22.43 39.81 15.42
C MET A 1 -22.01 41.16 15.94
N GLN A 2 -22.77 42.19 15.52
CA GLN A 2 -22.52 43.58 15.86
C GLN A 2 -22.97 43.85 17.31
N TYR A 3 -22.03 44.26 18.15
CA TYR A 3 -22.42 44.91 19.42
C TYR A 3 -22.58 46.39 19.18
N ARG A 4 -23.83 46.85 19.30
CA ARG A 4 -24.21 48.25 19.32
C ARG A 4 -23.72 48.87 20.61
N GLU A 5 -22.85 49.85 20.53
CA GLU A 5 -22.64 50.84 21.60
C GLU A 5 -23.85 51.75 21.64
N SER A 6 -24.63 51.61 22.68
CA SER A 6 -25.62 52.63 23.06
C SER A 6 -25.10 53.42 24.26
N VAL A 7 -24.35 54.45 23.98
CA VAL A 7 -23.97 55.42 24.99
C VAL A 7 -25.21 56.27 25.26
N CYS A 8 -25.80 56.06 26.44
CA CYS A 8 -26.90 56.86 26.94
C CYS A 8 -26.37 58.23 27.47
N TRP A 9 -26.37 59.20 26.60
CA TRP A 9 -26.05 60.62 26.96
C TRP A 9 -27.24 61.41 27.45
N SER A 10 -27.99 60.90 28.37
CA SER A 10 -29.08 61.69 28.94
C SER A 10 -29.16 61.53 30.46
N ARG A 11 -28.38 62.27 31.16
CA ARG A 11 -28.61 62.87 32.51
C ARG A 11 -27.30 63.38 33.14
N LEU A 12 -26.72 64.38 32.51
CA LEU A 12 -25.73 65.24 33.15
C LEU A 12 -26.27 66.67 33.11
N SER A 13 -27.27 66.93 33.88
CA SER A 13 -27.64 68.31 34.25
C SER A 13 -27.88 68.35 35.73
N TYR A 14 -27.11 69.25 36.35
CA TYR A 14 -27.24 69.71 37.72
C TYR A 14 -26.74 68.78 38.84
N VAL A 15 -25.49 68.85 39.17
CA VAL A 15 -25.02 69.29 40.52
C VAL A 15 -23.65 69.92 40.37
N PHE A 16 -23.58 71.24 40.43
CA PHE A 16 -22.35 71.97 40.69
C PHE A 16 -21.92 71.68 42.14
N SER A 17 -21.05 70.69 42.29
CA SER A 17 -20.25 70.55 43.49
C SER A 17 -18.88 70.07 43.13
N LEU A 18 -17.91 70.63 43.74
CA LEU A 18 -16.44 70.59 43.63
C LEU A 18 -15.75 69.21 43.43
N ASN A 19 -16.45 68.19 42.99
CA ASN A 19 -15.91 66.83 42.84
C ASN A 19 -15.85 66.42 41.38
N LEU A 20 -14.67 66.04 40.88
CA LEU A 20 -14.43 65.44 39.54
C LEU A 20 -14.34 63.93 39.69
N PHE A 21 -15.12 63.21 38.88
CA PHE A 21 -15.00 61.76 38.80
C PHE A 21 -13.91 61.39 37.79
N ILE A 22 -12.90 60.72 38.26
CA ILE A 22 -11.88 60.11 37.36
C ILE A 22 -12.26 58.65 37.15
N LEU A 23 -12.57 58.28 35.90
CA LEU A 23 -12.79 56.91 35.47
C LEU A 23 -11.42 56.28 35.10
N LEU A 24 -10.95 55.38 35.92
CA LEU A 24 -9.81 54.54 35.59
C LEU A 24 -10.32 53.15 35.21
N TYR A 25 -9.99 52.72 34.02
CA TYR A 25 -10.29 51.38 33.54
C TYR A 25 -9.21 50.43 33.99
N ASN A 26 -9.55 49.46 34.78
CA ASN A 26 -8.67 48.33 35.09
C ASN A 26 -9.24 47.08 34.42
N ALA A 27 -8.46 46.45 33.53
CA ALA A 27 -8.88 45.30 32.73
C ALA A 27 -9.33 44.09 33.57
N ASP A 28 -8.87 43.98 34.81
CA ASP A 28 -9.16 42.82 35.68
C ASP A 28 -10.31 43.02 36.65
N PHE A 29 -10.75 44.31 36.94
CA PHE A 29 -11.75 44.62 37.95
C PHE A 29 -12.91 45.54 37.49
N GLY A 30 -12.98 45.88 36.24
CA GLY A 30 -14.02 46.79 35.72
C GLY A 30 -13.73 48.24 36.07
N PHE A 31 -14.81 49.04 36.13
CA PHE A 31 -14.69 50.46 36.39
C PHE A 31 -14.56 50.73 37.89
N LEU A 32 -13.44 51.27 38.34
CA LEU A 32 -13.24 51.77 39.67
C LEU A 32 -13.59 53.25 39.68
N TYR A 33 -14.62 53.63 40.47
CA TYR A 33 -15.00 55.00 40.68
C TYR A 33 -14.28 55.58 41.89
N PHE A 34 -13.39 56.52 41.66
CA PHE A 34 -12.75 57.29 42.72
C PHE A 34 -13.36 58.71 42.74
N GLN A 35 -13.89 59.10 43.87
CA GLN A 35 -14.34 60.45 44.07
C GLN A 35 -13.19 61.24 44.72
N VAL A 36 -12.57 62.12 43.93
CA VAL A 36 -11.45 62.96 44.40
C VAL A 36 -11.85 64.46 44.30
N LYS A 37 -11.52 65.25 45.30
CA LYS A 37 -11.69 66.66 45.17
C LYS A 37 -10.80 67.23 44.09
N ARG A 38 -11.32 68.25 43.37
CA ARG A 38 -10.64 68.83 42.21
C ARG A 38 -9.21 69.36 42.51
N CYS A 39 -8.99 69.81 43.77
CA CYS A 39 -7.68 70.28 44.25
C CYS A 39 -6.66 69.12 44.50
N GLU A 40 -7.16 67.90 44.70
CA GLU A 40 -6.30 66.74 45.02
C GLU A 40 -5.93 65.86 43.76
N ILE A 41 -6.49 66.27 42.62
CA ILE A 41 -6.25 65.46 41.37
C ILE A 41 -4.82 65.50 40.95
N ASN A 42 -4.16 66.62 40.97
CA ASN A 42 -2.78 66.79 40.59
C ASN A 42 -1.87 65.97 41.52
N ASP A 43 -2.12 66.06 42.85
CA ASP A 43 -1.35 65.28 43.84
C ASP A 43 -1.58 63.77 43.63
N HIS A 44 -2.83 63.36 43.36
CA HIS A 44 -3.10 61.96 43.03
C HIS A 44 -2.40 61.51 41.75
N LEU A 45 -2.44 62.32 40.70
CA LEU A 45 -1.76 62.02 39.41
C LEU A 45 -0.23 61.92 39.61
N GLU A 46 0.38 62.80 40.35
CA GLU A 46 1.81 62.76 40.62
C GLU A 46 2.22 61.58 41.51
N GLN A 47 1.47 61.30 42.57
CA GLN A 47 1.76 60.19 43.50
C GLN A 47 1.42 58.83 42.92
N SER A 48 0.36 58.71 42.13
CA SER A 48 -0.10 57.42 41.59
C SER A 48 0.45 57.10 40.22
N LEU A 49 0.98 58.07 39.47
CA LEU A 49 1.53 57.87 38.12
C LEU A 49 2.62 56.84 38.11
N ARG A 50 3.52 56.87 39.08
CA ARG A 50 4.64 55.92 39.21
C ARG A 50 4.13 54.50 39.45
N SER A 51 3.20 54.31 40.37
CA SER A 51 2.64 52.99 40.68
C SER A 51 1.83 52.41 39.51
N HIS A 52 1.08 53.23 38.79
CA HIS A 52 0.38 52.83 37.57
C HIS A 52 1.35 52.43 36.46
N PHE A 53 2.43 53.17 36.33
CA PHE A 53 3.51 52.83 35.35
C PHE A 53 4.21 51.50 35.71
N GLU A 54 4.56 51.31 36.99
CA GLU A 54 5.18 50.07 37.46
C GLU A 54 4.27 48.86 37.23
N LEU A 55 2.97 48.95 37.53
CA LEU A 55 1.96 47.92 37.25
C LEU A 55 1.84 47.60 35.73
N SER A 56 1.91 48.65 34.91
CA SER A 56 1.84 48.48 33.44
C SER A 56 3.08 47.80 32.90
N VAL A 57 4.26 48.13 33.39
CA VAL A 57 5.54 47.50 33.01
C VAL A 57 5.55 46.03 33.43
N ASP A 58 5.08 45.73 34.67
CA ASP A 58 4.99 44.36 35.15
C ASP A 58 4.03 43.52 34.32
N LYS A 59 2.88 44.06 33.92
CA LYS A 59 1.91 43.40 33.04
C LYS A 59 2.49 43.14 31.64
N VAL A 60 3.20 44.12 31.07
CA VAL A 60 3.90 43.94 29.78
C VAL A 60 4.95 42.85 29.88
N GLY A 61 5.73 42.83 30.97
CA GLY A 61 6.72 41.81 31.23
C GLY A 61 6.11 40.39 31.22
N ARG A 62 5.00 40.20 31.96
CA ARG A 62 4.27 38.91 32.00
C ARG A 62 3.77 38.47 30.63
N VAL A 63 3.15 39.38 29.87
CA VAL A 63 2.69 39.08 28.50
C VAL A 63 3.85 38.74 27.59
N GLN A 64 5.01 39.40 27.74
CA GLN A 64 6.20 39.05 26.96
C GLN A 64 6.71 37.64 27.27
N ASP A 65 6.69 37.25 28.55
CA ASP A 65 7.11 35.90 28.96
C ASP A 65 6.12 34.83 28.44
N GLU A 66 4.82 35.06 28.53
CA GLU A 66 3.80 34.17 27.94
C GLU A 66 3.96 34.04 26.43
N CYS A 67 4.19 35.13 25.72
CA CYS A 67 4.46 35.12 24.28
C CYS A 67 5.72 34.31 23.94
N LYS A 68 6.74 34.34 24.79
CA LYS A 68 7.97 33.58 24.59
C LYS A 68 7.71 32.08 24.74
N ILE A 69 6.95 31.68 25.75
CA ILE A 69 6.55 30.26 25.97
C ILE A 69 5.72 29.77 24.80
N LEU A 70 4.68 30.51 24.39
CA LEU A 70 3.84 30.13 23.25
C LEU A 70 4.62 29.99 21.94
N ARG A 71 5.61 30.84 21.70
CA ARG A 71 6.48 30.70 20.54
C ARG A 71 7.30 29.41 20.58
N GLN A 72 7.79 29.03 21.73
CA GLN A 72 8.54 27.78 21.91
C GLN A 72 7.65 26.57 21.67
N GLU A 73 6.44 26.57 22.20
CA GLU A 73 5.46 25.49 21.99
C GLU A 73 5.04 25.41 20.52
N PHE A 74 4.85 26.54 19.85
CA PHE A 74 4.53 26.59 18.42
C PHE A 74 5.65 25.99 17.56
N GLU A 75 6.89 26.33 17.80
CA GLU A 75 8.02 25.73 17.04
C GLU A 75 8.15 24.23 17.31
N LYS A 76 7.92 23.76 18.53
CA LYS A 76 7.88 22.33 18.85
C LYS A 76 6.79 21.60 18.07
N MET A 77 5.56 22.16 18.10
CA MET A 77 4.42 21.62 17.37
C MET A 77 4.66 21.57 15.85
N LYS A 78 5.32 22.57 15.30
CA LYS A 78 5.70 22.65 13.89
C LYS A 78 6.65 21.53 13.48
N VAL A 79 7.66 21.22 14.31
CA VAL A 79 8.58 20.10 14.07
C VAL A 79 7.86 18.76 14.14
N GLU A 80 6.98 18.57 15.13
CA GLU A 80 6.16 17.36 15.25
C GLU A 80 5.23 17.17 14.03
N HIS A 81 4.60 18.25 13.57
CA HIS A 81 3.75 18.25 12.37
C HIS A 81 4.53 17.87 11.10
N GLN A 82 5.75 18.39 10.94
CA GLN A 82 6.62 17.99 9.83
C GLN A 82 6.97 16.49 9.88
N GLY A 83 7.23 15.96 11.06
CA GLY A 83 7.48 14.53 11.27
C GLY A 83 6.26 13.66 10.92
N ILE A 84 5.06 14.09 11.28
CA ILE A 84 3.80 13.41 10.92
C ILE A 84 3.59 13.42 9.41
N ASN A 85 3.77 14.56 8.75
CA ASN A 85 3.61 14.69 7.29
C ASN A 85 4.58 13.76 6.54
N HIS A 86 5.82 13.62 7.01
CA HIS A 86 6.76 12.68 6.42
C HIS A 86 6.29 11.22 6.56
N LYS A 87 5.77 10.84 7.72
CA LYS A 87 5.20 9.50 7.94
C LYS A 87 3.98 9.25 7.06
N VAL A 88 3.08 10.23 6.93
CA VAL A 88 1.89 10.14 6.06
C VAL A 88 2.32 9.88 4.61
N SER A 89 3.26 10.67 4.08
CA SER A 89 3.75 10.50 2.70
C SER A 89 4.38 9.12 2.47
N SER A 90 5.12 8.59 3.44
CA SER A 90 5.70 7.25 3.33
C SER A 90 4.64 6.14 3.36
N LEU A 91 3.58 6.28 4.18
CA LEU A 91 2.44 5.36 4.22
C LEU A 91 1.61 5.41 2.94
N GLU A 92 1.40 6.58 2.36
CA GLU A 92 0.70 6.74 1.08
C GLU A 92 1.43 6.02 -0.06
N LYS A 93 2.76 6.16 -0.10
CA LYS A 93 3.60 5.43 -1.06
C LYS A 93 3.46 3.91 -0.88
N TYR A 94 3.56 3.43 0.35
CA TYR A 94 3.39 2.01 0.67
C TYR A 94 2.00 1.48 0.29
N LEU A 95 0.93 2.25 0.57
CA LEU A 95 -0.43 1.91 0.16
C LEU A 95 -0.58 1.85 -1.36
N CYS A 96 0.06 2.75 -2.10
CA CYS A 96 0.06 2.72 -3.56
C CYS A 96 0.72 1.44 -4.10
N GLU A 97 1.87 1.06 -3.53
CA GLU A 97 2.58 -0.17 -3.88
C GLU A 97 1.74 -1.42 -3.56
N LEU A 98 1.08 -1.47 -2.39
CA LEU A 98 0.18 -2.57 -2.02
C LEU A 98 -1.04 -2.66 -2.94
N LYS A 99 -1.67 -1.53 -3.28
CA LYS A 99 -2.80 -1.49 -4.21
C LYS A 99 -2.41 -1.96 -5.62
N GLN A 100 -1.21 -1.61 -6.06
CA GLN A 100 -0.70 -2.10 -7.35
C GLN A 100 -0.47 -3.61 -7.29
N LYS A 101 0.19 -4.10 -6.26
CA LYS A 101 0.43 -5.54 -6.05
C LYS A 101 -0.89 -6.34 -5.94
N HIS A 102 -1.90 -5.78 -5.30
CA HIS A 102 -3.23 -6.41 -5.21
C HIS A 102 -3.93 -6.48 -6.57
N ARG A 103 -3.92 -5.40 -7.35
CA ARG A 103 -4.44 -5.41 -8.74
C ARG A 103 -3.72 -6.45 -9.60
N ASP A 104 -2.40 -6.56 -9.48
CA ASP A 104 -1.62 -7.54 -10.21
C ASP A 104 -1.99 -8.98 -9.82
N MET A 105 -2.30 -9.22 -8.54
CA MET A 105 -2.77 -10.52 -8.04
C MET A 105 -4.20 -10.85 -8.50
N GLU A 106 -5.11 -9.89 -8.55
CA GLU A 106 -6.47 -10.08 -9.08
C GLU A 106 -6.47 -10.31 -10.59
N THR A 107 -5.50 -9.72 -11.31
CA THR A 107 -5.36 -9.88 -12.76
C THR A 107 -4.91 -11.29 -13.15
N PHE A 108 -4.18 -11.99 -12.27
CA PHE A 108 -3.58 -13.29 -12.57
C PHE A 108 -4.04 -14.37 -11.59
N SER A 109 -5.18 -14.99 -11.88
CA SER A 109 -5.64 -16.14 -11.10
C SER A 109 -4.72 -17.35 -11.34
N PRO A 110 -4.26 -18.01 -10.26
CA PRO A 110 -3.49 -19.24 -10.41
C PRO A 110 -4.35 -20.37 -10.98
N TYR A 111 -3.75 -21.20 -11.81
CA TYR A 111 -4.38 -22.40 -12.33
C TYR A 111 -3.76 -23.62 -11.70
N THR A 112 -4.57 -24.56 -11.19
CA THR A 112 -4.08 -25.83 -10.65
C THR A 112 -4.56 -26.97 -11.51
N TRP A 113 -3.61 -27.69 -12.11
CA TRP A 113 -3.86 -28.88 -12.89
C TRP A 113 -3.79 -30.12 -12.01
N LYS A 114 -4.90 -30.84 -11.89
CA LYS A 114 -4.97 -32.15 -11.27
C LYS A 114 -4.70 -33.22 -12.33
N VAL A 115 -3.60 -33.97 -12.19
CA VAL A 115 -3.23 -35.08 -13.05
C VAL A 115 -3.51 -36.38 -12.32
N THR A 116 -4.53 -37.11 -12.74
CA THR A 116 -4.90 -38.43 -12.20
C THR A 116 -4.18 -39.56 -12.94
N ASP A 117 -4.16 -40.75 -12.35
CA ASP A 117 -3.54 -41.97 -12.91
C ASP A 117 -2.08 -41.72 -13.31
N PHE A 118 -1.34 -40.97 -12.51
CA PHE A 118 -0.03 -40.45 -12.89
C PHE A 118 0.97 -41.52 -13.26
N TRP A 119 1.11 -42.59 -12.44
CA TRP A 119 2.08 -43.66 -12.73
C TRP A 119 1.67 -44.51 -13.92
N GLU A 120 0.36 -44.69 -14.13
CA GLU A 120 -0.13 -45.35 -15.34
C GLU A 120 0.21 -44.52 -16.61
N ARG A 121 0.06 -43.19 -16.53
CA ARG A 121 0.48 -42.28 -17.62
C ARG A 121 1.99 -42.34 -17.86
N VAL A 122 2.81 -42.42 -16.82
CA VAL A 122 4.25 -42.64 -16.97
C VAL A 122 4.53 -43.99 -17.69
N ARG A 123 3.84 -45.07 -17.31
CA ARG A 123 3.95 -46.36 -17.92
C ARG A 123 3.56 -46.35 -19.41
N ARG A 124 2.43 -45.72 -19.72
CA ARG A 124 1.95 -45.57 -21.12
C ARG A 124 2.94 -44.74 -21.96
N ALA A 125 3.47 -43.67 -21.39
CA ALA A 125 4.46 -42.84 -22.05
C ALA A 125 5.78 -43.60 -22.31
N ARG A 126 6.21 -44.46 -21.42
CA ARG A 126 7.36 -45.36 -21.61
C ARG A 126 7.14 -46.29 -22.79
N ASN A 127 5.92 -46.81 -22.94
CA ASN A 127 5.52 -47.73 -24.03
C ASN A 127 5.18 -46.98 -25.34
N GLY A 128 5.30 -45.65 -25.40
CA GLY A 128 5.01 -44.86 -26.59
C GLY A 128 3.53 -44.65 -26.91
N ILE A 129 2.61 -45.06 -26.02
CA ILE A 129 1.15 -44.99 -26.24
C ILE A 129 0.62 -43.56 -26.01
N GLU A 130 1.02 -42.93 -24.90
CA GLU A 130 0.58 -41.56 -24.53
C GLU A 130 1.81 -40.76 -24.10
N VAL A 131 2.56 -40.31 -25.07
CA VAL A 131 3.85 -39.63 -24.81
C VAL A 131 3.67 -38.26 -24.15
N ARG A 132 2.53 -37.61 -24.40
CA ARG A 132 2.20 -36.27 -23.91
C ARG A 132 0.75 -36.23 -23.44
N ILE A 133 0.54 -35.55 -22.31
CA ILE A 133 -0.78 -35.18 -21.80
C ILE A 133 -0.89 -33.66 -21.73
N GLU A 134 -2.09 -33.13 -21.85
CA GLU A 134 -2.37 -31.70 -21.83
C GLU A 134 -3.43 -31.39 -20.75
N SER A 135 -3.32 -30.21 -20.17
CA SER A 135 -4.35 -29.69 -19.28
C SER A 135 -5.56 -29.20 -20.08
N ASP A 136 -6.64 -28.96 -19.39
CA ASP A 136 -7.69 -28.09 -19.92
C ASP A 136 -7.11 -26.72 -20.26
N VAL A 137 -7.78 -26.05 -21.19
CA VAL A 137 -7.46 -24.67 -21.54
C VAL A 137 -7.93 -23.75 -20.45
N PHE A 138 -7.10 -22.81 -20.05
CA PHE A 138 -7.42 -21.83 -19.02
C PHE A 138 -7.02 -20.43 -19.46
N TYR A 139 -7.58 -19.44 -18.75
CA TYR A 139 -7.22 -18.04 -18.90
C TYR A 139 -6.43 -17.55 -17.68
N VAL A 140 -5.42 -16.77 -17.94
CA VAL A 140 -4.62 -16.10 -16.91
C VAL A 140 -5.33 -14.81 -16.52
N GLY A 141 -6.29 -14.91 -15.61
CA GLY A 141 -7.22 -13.84 -15.26
C GLY A 141 -8.48 -13.78 -16.14
N PRO A 142 -9.50 -13.00 -15.76
CA PRO A 142 -10.83 -12.98 -16.41
C PRO A 142 -10.80 -12.60 -17.89
N GLN A 143 -9.90 -11.72 -18.30
CA GLN A 143 -9.73 -11.24 -19.68
C GLN A 143 -8.27 -11.39 -20.13
N GLY A 144 -7.58 -12.40 -19.60
CA GLY A 144 -6.16 -12.58 -19.78
C GLY A 144 -5.78 -13.50 -20.95
N TYR A 145 -4.53 -13.91 -20.93
CA TYR A 145 -3.97 -14.81 -21.94
C TYR A 145 -4.57 -16.20 -21.86
N LYS A 146 -4.93 -16.75 -23.00
CA LYS A 146 -5.40 -18.14 -23.13
C LYS A 146 -4.22 -19.08 -23.19
N MET A 147 -4.17 -20.08 -22.33
CA MET A 147 -3.02 -20.98 -22.18
C MET A 147 -3.44 -22.42 -21.93
N LYS A 148 -2.49 -23.32 -22.10
CA LYS A 148 -2.56 -24.70 -21.61
C LYS A 148 -1.19 -25.18 -21.17
N LEU A 149 -1.17 -26.20 -20.33
CA LEU A 149 0.02 -26.95 -19.95
C LEU A 149 0.14 -28.22 -20.77
N ALA A 150 1.36 -28.59 -21.09
CA ALA A 150 1.69 -29.86 -21.75
C ALA A 150 2.77 -30.55 -20.94
N MET A 151 2.51 -31.78 -20.50
CA MET A 151 3.44 -32.62 -19.78
C MET A 151 3.83 -33.83 -20.59
N TYR A 152 5.09 -34.17 -20.50
CA TYR A 152 5.61 -35.45 -20.94
C TYR A 152 5.97 -36.26 -19.70
N PRO A 153 5.10 -37.21 -19.29
CA PRO A 153 5.29 -37.95 -18.04
C PRO A 153 6.60 -38.72 -17.96
N ASN A 154 7.11 -39.20 -19.11
CA ASN A 154 8.38 -39.88 -19.18
C ASN A 154 9.53 -39.02 -19.72
N GLY A 155 9.36 -37.68 -19.73
CA GLY A 155 10.37 -36.74 -20.22
C GLY A 155 10.55 -36.68 -21.72
N THR A 156 11.29 -35.67 -22.18
CA THR A 156 11.67 -35.48 -23.59
C THR A 156 13.18 -35.54 -23.74
N LYS A 157 13.67 -35.99 -24.88
CA LYS A 157 15.12 -36.04 -25.24
C LYS A 157 15.94 -36.65 -24.08
N GLU A 158 16.93 -35.92 -23.57
CA GLU A 158 17.84 -36.36 -22.49
C GLU A 158 17.17 -36.50 -21.13
N ALA A 159 15.96 -36.02 -20.99
CA ALA A 159 15.15 -36.18 -19.76
C ALA A 159 14.37 -37.49 -19.72
N LYS A 160 14.33 -38.23 -20.85
CA LYS A 160 13.56 -39.47 -20.99
C LYS A 160 13.96 -40.49 -19.94
N ASN A 161 12.97 -41.16 -19.37
CA ASN A 161 13.09 -42.17 -18.31
C ASN A 161 13.57 -41.66 -16.91
N ALA A 162 13.94 -40.40 -16.80
CA ALA A 162 14.48 -39.85 -15.56
C ALA A 162 13.69 -38.67 -14.99
N HIS A 163 13.00 -37.92 -15.83
CA HIS A 163 12.27 -36.69 -15.41
C HIS A 163 10.90 -36.59 -16.08
N ILE A 164 9.99 -35.84 -15.49
CA ILE A 164 8.89 -35.25 -16.24
C ILE A 164 9.39 -33.99 -16.95
N SER A 165 8.86 -33.71 -18.16
CA SER A 165 9.05 -32.43 -18.83
C SER A 165 7.73 -31.67 -18.82
N LEU A 166 7.79 -30.35 -18.57
CA LEU A 166 6.59 -29.52 -18.47
C LEU A 166 6.76 -28.23 -19.27
N TYR A 167 5.77 -27.94 -20.10
CA TYR A 167 5.77 -26.82 -21.02
C TYR A 167 4.44 -26.06 -20.92
N ILE A 168 4.46 -24.76 -21.27
CA ILE A 168 3.30 -23.94 -21.51
C ILE A 168 3.12 -23.69 -23.00
N ALA A 169 1.87 -23.49 -23.43
CA ALA A 169 1.54 -23.01 -24.76
C ALA A 169 0.62 -21.80 -24.66
N LEU A 170 0.99 -20.70 -25.31
CA LEU A 170 0.08 -19.58 -25.57
C LEU A 170 -0.87 -19.97 -26.69
N MET A 171 -2.16 -19.80 -26.46
CA MET A 171 -3.22 -20.13 -27.41
C MET A 171 -3.89 -18.87 -27.90
N LYS A 172 -4.40 -18.90 -29.13
CA LYS A 172 -5.24 -17.83 -29.66
C LYS A 172 -6.48 -17.66 -28.80
N GLY A 173 -6.63 -16.48 -28.20
CA GLY A 173 -7.70 -16.11 -27.26
C GLY A 173 -8.58 -15.00 -27.79
N GLN A 174 -9.75 -14.86 -27.21
CA GLN A 174 -10.71 -13.81 -27.58
C GLN A 174 -10.27 -12.39 -27.17
N TYR A 175 -9.37 -12.30 -26.21
CA TYR A 175 -8.88 -11.04 -25.67
C TYR A 175 -7.52 -10.59 -26.22
N ASP A 176 -6.93 -11.36 -27.16
CA ASP A 176 -5.57 -11.10 -27.68
C ASP A 176 -5.39 -9.70 -28.29
N ALA A 177 -6.50 -9.09 -28.74
CA ALA A 177 -6.49 -7.75 -29.33
C ALA A 177 -6.19 -6.63 -28.34
N ILE A 178 -6.50 -6.86 -27.05
CA ILE A 178 -6.37 -5.85 -25.98
C ILE A 178 -5.23 -6.16 -24.99
N LEU A 179 -4.61 -7.33 -25.13
CA LEU A 179 -3.52 -7.74 -24.25
C LEU A 179 -2.16 -7.16 -24.74
N PRO A 180 -1.25 -6.85 -23.81
CA PRO A 180 0.10 -6.45 -24.17
C PRO A 180 0.89 -7.64 -24.74
N TRP A 181 1.57 -7.42 -25.87
CA TRP A 181 2.41 -8.38 -26.53
C TRP A 181 3.82 -7.80 -26.75
N PRO A 182 4.88 -8.64 -26.69
CA PRO A 182 4.92 -10.07 -26.37
C PRO A 182 4.56 -10.37 -24.92
N PHE A 183 4.14 -11.64 -24.65
CA PHE A 183 3.93 -12.10 -23.28
C PHE A 183 5.28 -12.07 -22.52
N HIS A 184 5.33 -11.29 -21.44
CA HIS A 184 6.57 -10.97 -20.73
C HIS A 184 6.53 -11.24 -19.23
N TYR A 185 5.44 -11.82 -18.74
CA TYR A 185 5.26 -12.10 -17.31
C TYR A 185 6.13 -13.30 -16.89
N LYS A 186 6.65 -13.23 -15.65
CA LYS A 186 7.34 -14.35 -15.04
C LYS A 186 6.37 -15.52 -14.86
N VAL A 187 6.74 -16.67 -15.39
CA VAL A 187 5.99 -17.93 -15.24
C VAL A 187 6.59 -18.72 -14.09
N THR A 188 5.74 -19.18 -13.18
CA THR A 188 6.10 -20.05 -12.07
C THR A 188 5.27 -21.33 -12.15
N LEU A 189 5.98 -22.48 -12.13
CA LEU A 189 5.42 -23.80 -12.16
C LEU A 189 5.79 -24.50 -10.86
N THR A 190 4.79 -24.96 -10.11
CA THR A 190 4.97 -25.59 -8.81
C THR A 190 4.39 -26.99 -8.81
N VAL A 191 5.17 -27.99 -8.37
CA VAL A 191 4.65 -29.31 -7.99
C VAL A 191 4.29 -29.24 -6.52
N ILE A 192 3.03 -29.52 -6.20
CA ILE A 192 2.52 -29.40 -4.83
C ILE A 192 2.90 -30.64 -4.05
N ASP A 193 3.56 -30.45 -2.92
CA ASP A 193 3.78 -31.50 -1.92
C ASP A 193 2.48 -31.77 -1.18
N GLN A 194 2.04 -33.01 -1.18
CA GLN A 194 0.78 -33.46 -0.56
C GLN A 194 0.98 -34.05 0.84
N ASN A 195 2.15 -33.79 1.46
CA ASN A 195 2.37 -34.23 2.84
C ASN A 195 1.18 -33.82 3.74
N PRO A 196 0.59 -34.75 4.52
CA PRO A 196 -0.53 -34.44 5.40
C PRO A 196 -0.18 -33.41 6.48
N ASP A 197 1.07 -33.37 6.93
CA ASP A 197 1.58 -32.30 7.80
C ASP A 197 1.93 -31.08 6.96
N LEU A 198 1.13 -30.05 7.06
CA LEU A 198 1.30 -28.78 6.32
C LEU A 198 2.64 -28.11 6.64
N THR A 199 3.19 -28.33 7.83
CA THR A 199 4.47 -27.71 8.26
C THR A 199 5.67 -28.36 7.60
N GLN A 200 5.52 -29.60 7.09
CA GLN A 200 6.56 -30.37 6.43
C GLN A 200 6.50 -30.27 4.90
N ARG A 201 5.49 -29.60 4.36
CA ARG A 201 5.33 -29.46 2.92
C ARG A 201 6.48 -28.70 2.27
N GLN A 202 7.10 -29.30 1.29
CA GLN A 202 8.17 -28.71 0.49
C GLN A 202 7.80 -28.75 -0.99
N ASN A 203 7.07 -27.71 -1.44
CA ASN A 203 6.71 -27.60 -2.83
C ASN A 203 7.96 -27.44 -3.71
N PHE A 204 7.95 -28.12 -4.86
CA PHE A 204 9.01 -27.92 -5.84
C PHE A 204 8.62 -26.83 -6.82
N VAL A 205 9.47 -25.82 -6.97
CA VAL A 205 9.18 -24.62 -7.75
C VAL A 205 10.25 -24.40 -8.83
N LYS A 206 9.82 -24.17 -10.05
CA LYS A 206 10.66 -23.63 -11.13
C LYS A 206 9.99 -22.46 -11.80
N SER A 207 10.77 -21.43 -12.13
CA SER A 207 10.26 -20.25 -12.81
C SER A 207 11.19 -19.81 -13.95
N PHE A 208 10.62 -19.11 -14.92
CA PHE A 208 11.38 -18.41 -15.96
C PHE A 208 10.68 -17.10 -16.33
N VAL A 209 11.47 -16.14 -16.80
CA VAL A 209 10.98 -14.92 -17.43
C VAL A 209 11.14 -15.10 -18.94
N PRO A 210 10.05 -14.99 -19.72
CA PRO A 210 10.14 -15.07 -21.17
C PRO A 210 11.04 -13.97 -21.75
N ASP A 211 11.82 -14.35 -22.76
CA ASP A 211 12.53 -13.37 -23.58
C ASP A 211 11.55 -12.78 -24.61
N PRO A 212 11.42 -11.47 -24.71
CA PRO A 212 10.52 -10.82 -25.67
C PRO A 212 10.80 -11.19 -27.13
N SER A 213 12.01 -11.61 -27.47
CA SER A 213 12.40 -12.06 -28.83
C SER A 213 11.83 -13.42 -29.20
N TRP A 214 11.36 -14.21 -28.23
CA TRP A 214 10.87 -15.57 -28.53
C TRP A 214 9.57 -15.51 -29.32
N LYS A 215 9.56 -16.11 -30.51
CA LYS A 215 8.37 -16.22 -31.36
C LYS A 215 7.19 -16.90 -30.65
N SER A 216 7.48 -17.83 -29.74
CA SER A 216 6.48 -18.55 -28.96
C SER A 216 5.75 -17.63 -27.93
N MET A 217 6.28 -16.45 -27.67
CA MET A 217 5.69 -15.46 -26.72
C MET A 217 5.00 -14.30 -27.44
N GLN A 218 5.03 -14.27 -28.76
CA GLN A 218 4.30 -13.31 -29.57
C GLN A 218 2.80 -13.63 -29.61
N ARG A 219 1.99 -12.67 -30.04
CA ARG A 219 0.56 -12.87 -30.25
C ARG A 219 0.33 -14.07 -31.18
N PRO A 220 -0.47 -15.08 -30.79
CA PRO A 220 -0.70 -16.26 -31.62
C PRO A 220 -1.33 -15.94 -32.95
N ALA A 221 -0.66 -16.32 -34.05
CA ALA A 221 -1.20 -16.24 -35.42
C ALA A 221 -2.03 -17.49 -35.75
N SER A 222 -1.67 -18.66 -35.20
CA SER A 222 -2.40 -19.93 -35.32
C SER A 222 -3.11 -20.28 -34.03
N ALA A 223 -3.71 -21.49 -33.95
CA ALA A 223 -4.44 -21.94 -32.77
C ALA A 223 -3.57 -21.93 -31.48
N GLU A 224 -2.33 -22.25 -31.58
CA GLU A 224 -1.35 -22.22 -30.48
C GLU A 224 0.06 -21.90 -31.00
N ASN A 225 0.89 -21.31 -30.11
CA ASN A 225 2.29 -21.10 -30.36
C ASN A 225 3.12 -22.34 -29.98
N GLU A 226 4.39 -22.34 -30.40
CA GLU A 226 5.36 -23.33 -29.95
C GLU A 226 5.50 -23.33 -28.41
N ARG A 227 5.62 -24.52 -27.84
CA ARG A 227 5.67 -24.71 -26.39
C ARG A 227 7.00 -24.27 -25.82
N ARG A 228 6.97 -23.67 -24.63
CA ARG A 228 8.13 -23.25 -23.81
C ARG A 228 8.04 -23.78 -22.40
N GLY A 229 9.17 -24.20 -21.82
CA GLY A 229 9.20 -24.73 -20.46
C GLY A 229 10.49 -25.50 -20.19
N PHE A 230 10.37 -26.54 -19.40
CA PHE A 230 11.49 -27.27 -18.84
C PHE A 230 11.51 -28.72 -19.35
N GLY A 231 12.51 -29.08 -20.12
CA GLY A 231 12.75 -30.46 -20.54
C GLY A 231 13.05 -31.37 -19.34
N ARG A 232 13.88 -30.92 -18.42
CA ARG A 232 14.13 -31.57 -17.11
C ARG A 232 13.41 -30.80 -16.02
N PHE A 233 12.08 -31.01 -15.89
CA PHE A 233 11.30 -30.28 -14.92
C PHE A 233 11.48 -30.84 -13.51
N PHE A 234 11.07 -32.08 -13.25
CA PHE A 234 11.17 -32.70 -11.95
C PHE A 234 11.55 -34.21 -12.12
N SER A 235 12.47 -34.71 -11.29
CA SER A 235 12.95 -36.09 -11.47
C SER A 235 11.95 -37.11 -10.93
N HIS A 236 11.85 -38.27 -11.58
CA HIS A 236 11.05 -39.39 -11.09
C HIS A 236 11.51 -39.90 -9.72
N GLU A 237 12.81 -39.87 -9.46
CA GLU A 237 13.40 -40.24 -8.18
C GLU A 237 12.80 -39.37 -7.02
N LYS A 238 12.79 -38.05 -7.19
CA LYS A 238 12.22 -37.16 -6.20
C LYS A 238 10.70 -37.29 -6.07
N LEU A 239 10.00 -37.60 -7.18
CA LEU A 239 8.55 -37.89 -7.13
C LEU A 239 8.24 -39.13 -6.30
N ILE A 240 9.09 -40.16 -6.42
CA ILE A 240 8.94 -41.44 -5.67
C ILE A 240 9.33 -41.25 -4.17
N ALA A 241 10.40 -40.49 -3.92
CA ALA A 241 10.91 -40.28 -2.56
C ALA A 241 10.08 -39.33 -1.71
N GLY A 242 9.32 -38.43 -2.34
CA GLY A 242 8.52 -37.41 -1.66
C GLY A 242 7.02 -37.68 -1.73
N SER A 243 6.23 -36.80 -1.10
CA SER A 243 4.77 -36.90 -1.05
C SER A 243 4.11 -36.10 -2.20
N TYR A 244 4.69 -36.10 -3.41
CA TYR A 244 4.16 -35.33 -4.54
C TYR A 244 3.05 -36.05 -5.31
N VAL A 245 3.04 -37.39 -5.27
CA VAL A 245 2.02 -38.23 -5.90
C VAL A 245 1.35 -39.08 -4.81
N ILE A 246 0.13 -38.74 -4.46
CA ILE A 246 -0.70 -39.48 -3.51
C ILE A 246 -1.97 -39.92 -4.24
N ASP A 247 -2.42 -41.12 -4.01
CA ASP A 247 -3.59 -41.73 -4.67
C ASP A 247 -3.55 -41.54 -6.20
N GLU A 248 -2.40 -41.87 -6.82
CA GLU A 248 -2.16 -41.74 -8.26
C GLU A 248 -2.35 -40.29 -8.80
N THR A 249 -2.39 -39.30 -7.92
CA THR A 249 -2.68 -37.90 -8.28
C THR A 249 -1.48 -37.02 -8.05
N LEU A 250 -1.15 -36.20 -9.05
CA LEU A 250 -0.14 -35.13 -9.02
C LEU A 250 -0.83 -33.78 -9.22
N PHE A 251 -0.47 -32.78 -8.43
CA PHE A 251 -0.95 -31.41 -8.61
C PHE A 251 0.16 -30.49 -9.10
N ILE A 252 -0.11 -29.78 -10.20
CA ILE A 252 0.77 -28.77 -10.75
C ILE A 252 0.06 -27.43 -10.69
N LYS A 253 0.65 -26.47 -10.01
CA LYS A 253 0.17 -25.10 -9.96
C LYS A 253 0.96 -24.24 -10.97
N PHE A 254 0.23 -23.48 -11.75
CA PHE A 254 0.76 -22.49 -12.69
C PHE A 254 0.39 -21.09 -12.18
N GLU A 255 1.38 -20.22 -12.15
CA GLU A 255 1.22 -18.83 -11.74
C GLU A 255 2.01 -17.91 -12.65
N VAL A 256 1.52 -16.70 -12.85
CA VAL A 256 2.28 -15.62 -13.47
C VAL A 256 2.35 -14.43 -12.53
N SER A 257 3.42 -13.67 -12.66
CA SER A 257 3.63 -12.44 -11.91
C SER A 257 4.34 -11.41 -12.79
N PRO A 258 4.23 -10.11 -12.50
CA PRO A 258 5.07 -9.12 -13.14
C PRO A 258 6.55 -9.52 -13.08
N SER A 259 7.28 -9.33 -14.18
CA SER A 259 8.72 -9.55 -14.17
C SER A 259 9.41 -8.33 -13.56
N ASP A 260 10.28 -8.51 -12.57
CA ASP A 260 11.07 -7.44 -11.95
C ASP A 260 12.04 -6.74 -12.91
N LYS A 261 12.12 -7.18 -14.16
CA LYS A 261 12.88 -6.49 -15.20
C LYS A 261 12.04 -5.35 -15.75
N ARG A 262 12.21 -4.16 -15.17
CA ARG A 262 11.89 -2.91 -15.86
C ARG A 262 12.80 -2.85 -17.10
N ALA A 263 12.17 -2.76 -18.27
CA ALA A 263 12.86 -2.51 -19.54
C ALA A 263 13.51 -1.13 -19.52
#